data_3f2521683f8cd540bab576023b9aa539
#
_entry.id   3f2521683f8cd540bab576023b9aa539
#
_cell.length_a   1.000
_cell.length_b   1.000
_cell.length_c   1.000
_cell.angle_alpha   90.00
_cell.angle_beta   90.00
_cell.angle_gamma   90.00
#
_symmetry.space_group_name_H-M   'P 1'
#
loop_
_entity.id
_entity.type
_entity.pdbx_description
1 polymer ?
#
loop_
_entity_poly.entity_id
_entity_poly.type
_entity_poly.pdbx_seq_one_letter_code
_entity_poly.pdbx_strand_id
1 'polypeptide(L)'
;MENMQTQAIVFGAGNVGRGFLGQLFSESGYHVCFVDVDAVLIDAFRARGAYTIRLVDNAHTEEVRVGPVTGLLASDAGAVAEALAAASLGATAVGARALPHVAPAVAAGIRLRAERGVEEPLNLIICENLKGAAAIFRGMVFEHLDDAGRRYAAGHVGFVDTVIGRMVPELTPELRAQDPTLIIVEPYKELPVDRAGFVGPIPEIVGMEPSDDFALFTARKLYLHNAGHAILGYLGYRYGHTLGYEALEDPYIRPVLDGALEEALQGIVRRHGADEAREYSGGAREYSGGAREYSGGAWLRAHVADLLERFANRALADPVLRLARDPLRKLAPDDRLVGAARVAEAAGHVPVNLALGIAAALAFDAPEDPSAQELQGRIAREGVESVLASVCAIDSAEPLGRAVLERYQRLLGSGA
;
A
#
# COMPACT_ATOMS: atom_id res chain seq x y z
N MET A 1 -0.07 31.91 -25.82
CA MET A 1 -0.92 30.98 -25.08
C MET A 1 -0.04 30.42 -23.97
N GLU A 2 -0.22 30.89 -22.74
CA GLU A 2 0.42 30.29 -21.60
C GLU A 2 -0.01 28.84 -21.57
N ASN A 3 0.96 27.95 -21.51
CA ASN A 3 0.74 26.50 -21.37
C ASN A 3 0.07 26.31 -20.00
N MET A 4 -1.27 26.26 -19.94
CA MET A 4 -1.97 25.97 -18.71
C MET A 4 -1.53 24.57 -18.28
N GLN A 5 -0.69 24.52 -17.28
CA GLN A 5 -0.14 23.28 -16.74
C GLN A 5 -1.32 22.47 -16.14
N THR A 6 -1.49 21.24 -16.58
CA THR A 6 -2.58 20.37 -16.13
C THR A 6 -2.46 20.15 -14.63
N GLN A 7 -3.58 20.35 -13.91
CA GLN A 7 -3.58 20.26 -12.45
C GLN A 7 -3.96 18.85 -11.98
N ALA A 8 -3.20 18.34 -11.01
CA ALA A 8 -3.56 17.17 -10.22
C ALA A 8 -3.84 17.58 -8.77
N ILE A 9 -4.89 17.00 -8.16
CA ILE A 9 -5.24 17.22 -6.75
C ILE A 9 -4.97 15.95 -5.93
N VAL A 10 -4.27 16.10 -4.79
CA VAL A 10 -3.92 14.98 -3.91
C VAL A 10 -4.45 15.26 -2.51
N PHE A 11 -5.43 14.48 -2.08
CA PHE A 11 -5.93 14.51 -0.71
C PHE A 11 -4.99 13.71 0.19
N GLY A 12 -4.37 14.41 1.15
CA GLY A 12 -3.33 13.88 2.02
C GLY A 12 -1.93 14.17 1.50
N ALA A 13 -1.17 14.99 2.22
CA ALA A 13 0.23 15.30 1.97
C ALA A 13 1.17 14.51 2.90
N GLY A 14 0.74 13.33 3.35
CA GLY A 14 1.51 12.40 4.17
C GLY A 14 2.59 11.63 3.39
N ASN A 15 2.95 10.46 3.92
CA ASN A 15 4.02 9.63 3.36
C ASN A 15 3.76 9.21 1.91
N VAL A 16 2.55 8.76 1.58
CA VAL A 16 2.18 8.35 0.21
C VAL A 16 1.94 9.57 -0.67
N GLY A 17 1.22 10.59 -0.18
CA GLY A 17 0.94 11.81 -0.97
C GLY A 17 2.22 12.50 -1.44
N ARG A 18 3.10 12.92 -0.50
CA ARG A 18 4.37 13.57 -0.83
C ARG A 18 5.44 12.60 -1.32
N GLY A 19 5.58 11.48 -0.63
CA GLY A 19 6.68 10.54 -0.84
C GLY A 19 6.48 9.63 -2.04
N PHE A 20 5.35 9.71 -2.73
CA PHE A 20 5.08 8.88 -3.90
C PHE A 20 4.31 9.63 -4.99
N LEU A 21 3.04 9.96 -4.76
CA LEU A 21 2.17 10.56 -5.78
C LEU A 21 2.69 11.92 -6.27
N GLY A 22 3.14 12.77 -5.35
CA GLY A 22 3.67 14.08 -5.70
C GLY A 22 4.86 14.02 -6.66
N GLN A 23 5.77 13.05 -6.46
CA GLN A 23 6.87 12.81 -7.38
C GLN A 23 6.37 12.37 -8.76
N LEU A 24 5.54 11.32 -8.81
CA LEU A 24 5.06 10.77 -10.08
C LEU A 24 4.28 11.80 -10.91
N PHE A 25 3.40 12.56 -10.27
CA PHE A 25 2.61 13.58 -10.94
C PHE A 25 3.47 14.78 -11.40
N SER A 26 4.42 15.21 -10.57
CA SER A 26 5.36 16.26 -10.94
C SER A 26 6.27 15.84 -12.11
N GLU A 27 6.84 14.63 -12.09
CA GLU A 27 7.65 14.07 -13.19
C GLU A 27 6.82 13.89 -14.48
N SER A 28 5.50 13.78 -14.37
CA SER A 28 4.55 13.68 -15.49
C SER A 28 4.04 15.05 -15.96
N GLY A 29 4.60 16.15 -15.43
CA GLY A 29 4.29 17.51 -15.88
C GLY A 29 3.06 18.16 -15.22
N TYR A 30 2.49 17.56 -14.18
CA TYR A 30 1.36 18.14 -13.46
C TYR A 30 1.80 19.20 -12.44
N HIS A 31 0.98 20.24 -12.29
CA HIS A 31 0.97 21.07 -11.09
C HIS A 31 0.21 20.36 -9.97
N VAL A 32 0.88 19.98 -8.90
CA VAL A 32 0.27 19.20 -7.82
C VAL A 32 -0.30 20.11 -6.73
N CYS A 33 -1.61 20.02 -6.51
CA CYS A 33 -2.30 20.68 -5.41
C CYS A 33 -2.55 19.68 -4.28
N PHE A 34 -1.85 19.82 -3.16
CA PHE A 34 -2.10 19.01 -1.97
C PHE A 34 -3.23 19.59 -1.12
N VAL A 35 -4.08 18.72 -0.60
CA VAL A 35 -5.13 19.06 0.38
C VAL A 35 -4.82 18.32 1.68
N ASP A 36 -4.54 19.05 2.76
CA ASP A 36 -4.21 18.44 4.06
C ASP A 36 -4.76 19.28 5.23
N VAL A 37 -4.77 18.70 6.42
CA VAL A 37 -5.14 19.36 7.68
C VAL A 37 -3.95 20.05 8.35
N ASP A 38 -2.72 19.71 7.97
CA ASP A 38 -1.48 20.28 8.51
C ASP A 38 -1.20 21.66 7.91
N ALA A 39 -1.54 22.72 8.65
CA ALA A 39 -1.35 24.11 8.21
C ALA A 39 0.14 24.46 7.98
N VAL A 40 1.06 23.92 8.79
CA VAL A 40 2.49 24.19 8.66
C VAL A 40 3.02 23.66 7.32
N LEU A 41 2.60 22.46 6.96
CA LEU A 41 2.96 21.83 5.70
C LEU A 41 2.35 22.57 4.50
N ILE A 42 1.07 22.93 4.57
CA ILE A 42 0.38 23.66 3.50
C ILE A 42 0.98 25.04 3.27
N ASP A 43 1.29 25.78 4.33
CA ASP A 43 1.93 27.09 4.22
C ASP A 43 3.34 26.99 3.64
N ALA A 44 4.09 25.93 3.98
CA ALA A 44 5.40 25.68 3.38
C ALA A 44 5.30 25.40 1.86
N PHE A 45 4.30 24.64 1.41
CA PHE A 45 4.06 24.43 -0.03
C PHE A 45 3.71 25.73 -0.77
N ARG A 46 2.82 26.55 -0.19
CA ARG A 46 2.44 27.86 -0.74
C ARG A 46 3.63 28.79 -0.87
N ALA A 47 4.48 28.81 0.15
CA ALA A 47 5.62 29.70 0.19
C ALA A 47 6.75 29.27 -0.77
N ARG A 48 6.99 27.96 -0.90
CA ARG A 48 8.16 27.44 -1.65
C ARG A 48 7.83 27.00 -3.08
N GLY A 49 6.60 26.64 -3.38
CA GLY A 49 6.16 26.10 -4.67
C GLY A 49 6.79 24.74 -5.05
N ALA A 50 7.57 24.17 -4.14
CA ALA A 50 8.26 22.89 -4.34
C ALA A 50 8.73 22.32 -3.00
N TYR A 51 9.09 21.02 -2.99
CA TYR A 51 9.73 20.35 -1.86
C TYR A 51 10.75 19.32 -2.34
N THR A 52 11.51 18.74 -1.40
CA THR A 52 12.55 17.76 -1.69
C THR A 52 12.15 16.39 -1.18
N ILE A 53 12.29 15.38 -2.04
CA ILE A 53 12.28 13.97 -1.67
C ILE A 53 13.73 13.50 -1.61
N ARG A 54 14.10 12.82 -0.54
CA ARG A 54 15.38 12.12 -0.43
C ARG A 54 15.18 10.64 -0.72
N LEU A 55 15.67 10.19 -1.87
CA LEU A 55 15.72 8.79 -2.26
C LEU A 55 16.93 8.14 -1.58
N VAL A 56 16.70 7.03 -0.88
CA VAL A 56 17.77 6.33 -0.15
C VAL A 56 17.73 4.83 -0.45
N ASP A 57 18.89 4.28 -0.76
CA ASP A 57 19.16 2.85 -0.77
C ASP A 57 20.50 2.56 -0.05
N ASN A 58 20.94 1.29 -0.05
CA ASN A 58 22.20 0.91 0.62
C ASN A 58 23.46 1.52 0.00
N ALA A 59 23.40 2.01 -1.23
CA ALA A 59 24.55 2.48 -2.00
C ALA A 59 24.52 4.00 -2.25
N HIS A 60 23.30 4.59 -2.36
CA HIS A 60 23.13 5.94 -2.84
C HIS A 60 22.10 6.72 -2.02
N THR A 61 22.32 8.02 -1.98
CA THR A 61 21.34 9.01 -1.54
C THR A 61 21.23 10.07 -2.62
N GLU A 62 20.01 10.32 -3.07
CA GLU A 62 19.72 11.32 -4.11
C GLU A 62 18.61 12.26 -3.61
N GLU A 63 18.74 13.56 -3.91
CA GLU A 63 17.69 14.54 -3.63
C GLU A 63 16.96 14.91 -4.93
N VAL A 64 15.65 14.65 -4.93
CA VAL A 64 14.77 14.98 -6.06
C VAL A 64 13.87 16.14 -5.67
N ARG A 65 13.92 17.22 -6.46
CA ARG A 65 13.02 18.35 -6.31
C ARG A 65 11.67 18.02 -6.95
N VAL A 66 10.59 18.12 -6.18
CA VAL A 66 9.20 17.93 -6.64
C VAL A 66 8.52 19.30 -6.73
N GLY A 67 7.98 19.62 -7.89
CA GLY A 67 7.27 20.86 -8.17
C GLY A 67 6.98 21.04 -9.66
N PRO A 68 6.04 21.95 -10.02
CA PRO A 68 5.40 22.92 -9.13
C PRO A 68 4.35 22.29 -8.23
N VAL A 69 4.29 22.76 -6.97
CA VAL A 69 3.28 22.32 -6.00
C VAL A 69 2.62 23.51 -5.31
N THR A 70 1.38 23.32 -4.88
CA THR A 70 0.67 24.23 -3.97
C THR A 70 -0.08 23.42 -2.92
N GLY A 71 -0.74 24.09 -1.98
CA GLY A 71 -1.50 23.42 -0.93
C GLY A 71 -2.76 24.16 -0.53
N LEU A 72 -3.78 23.41 -0.13
CA LEU A 72 -5.04 23.90 0.40
C LEU A 72 -5.31 23.25 1.75
N LEU A 73 -5.79 24.03 2.70
CA LEU A 73 -6.29 23.46 3.94
C LEU A 73 -7.60 22.73 3.67
N ALA A 74 -7.74 21.52 4.20
CA ALA A 74 -8.95 20.71 4.07
C ALA A 74 -10.20 21.41 4.65
N SER A 75 -10.04 22.38 5.55
CA SER A 75 -11.11 23.20 6.10
C SER A 75 -11.64 24.29 5.14
N ASP A 76 -10.89 24.61 4.06
CA ASP A 76 -11.34 25.54 3.03
C ASP A 76 -12.11 24.80 1.93
N ALA A 77 -13.33 24.40 2.27
CA ALA A 77 -14.17 23.58 1.40
C ALA A 77 -14.44 24.22 0.02
N GLY A 78 -14.52 25.57 -0.04
CA GLY A 78 -14.73 26.31 -1.29
C GLY A 78 -13.51 26.19 -2.22
N ALA A 79 -12.30 26.48 -1.71
CA ALA A 79 -11.08 26.39 -2.49
C ALA A 79 -10.79 24.94 -2.93
N VAL A 80 -11.09 23.95 -2.07
CA VAL A 80 -10.92 22.53 -2.40
C VAL A 80 -11.87 22.10 -3.52
N ALA A 81 -13.15 22.52 -3.48
CA ALA A 81 -14.12 22.23 -4.53
C ALA A 81 -13.71 22.85 -5.88
N GLU A 82 -13.23 24.10 -5.87
CA GLU A 82 -12.70 24.79 -7.05
C GLU A 82 -11.48 24.06 -7.64
N ALA A 83 -10.52 23.68 -6.80
CA ALA A 83 -9.33 22.96 -7.24
C ALA A 83 -9.68 21.59 -7.84
N LEU A 84 -10.63 20.86 -7.24
CA LEU A 84 -11.11 19.59 -7.79
C LEU A 84 -11.85 19.81 -9.13
N ALA A 85 -12.65 20.86 -9.23
CA ALA A 85 -13.38 21.17 -10.45
C ALA A 85 -12.44 21.49 -11.62
N ALA A 86 -11.27 22.06 -11.36
CA ALA A 86 -10.25 22.38 -12.35
C ALA A 86 -9.31 21.20 -12.66
N ALA A 87 -9.27 20.18 -11.82
CA ALA A 87 -8.35 19.05 -11.97
C ALA A 87 -8.85 18.04 -13.02
N SER A 88 -7.93 17.42 -13.75
CA SER A 88 -8.17 16.25 -14.60
C SER A 88 -7.78 14.93 -13.95
N LEU A 89 -6.93 15.00 -12.92
CA LEU A 89 -6.42 13.87 -12.17
C LEU A 89 -6.51 14.17 -10.67
N GLY A 90 -6.88 13.18 -9.89
CA GLY A 90 -6.84 13.29 -8.44
C GLY A 90 -6.39 12.00 -7.78
N ALA A 91 -6.03 12.09 -6.50
CA ALA A 91 -5.72 10.91 -5.70
C ALA A 91 -6.07 11.13 -4.23
N THR A 92 -6.29 10.02 -3.50
CA THR A 92 -6.43 10.03 -2.04
C THR A 92 -5.28 9.26 -1.40
N ALA A 93 -4.74 9.79 -0.30
CA ALA A 93 -3.67 9.20 0.49
C ALA A 93 -3.78 9.65 1.96
N VAL A 94 -5.00 9.64 2.49
CA VAL A 94 -5.35 10.14 3.84
C VAL A 94 -5.47 9.04 4.89
N GLY A 95 -5.45 7.78 4.44
CA GLY A 95 -5.77 6.61 5.23
C GLY A 95 -7.28 6.32 5.28
N ALA A 96 -7.63 5.02 5.33
CA ALA A 96 -9.01 4.56 5.18
C ALA A 96 -10.02 5.21 6.15
N ARG A 97 -9.58 5.54 7.38
CA ARG A 97 -10.43 6.17 8.40
C ARG A 97 -10.80 7.62 8.07
N ALA A 98 -10.00 8.29 7.24
CA ALA A 98 -10.24 9.69 6.87
C ALA A 98 -11.07 9.84 5.59
N LEU A 99 -11.26 8.78 4.79
CA LEU A 99 -12.06 8.83 3.56
C LEU A 99 -13.47 9.42 3.74
N PRO A 100 -14.23 9.09 4.82
CA PRO A 100 -15.54 9.69 5.03
C PRO A 100 -15.51 11.23 5.17
N HIS A 101 -14.38 11.79 5.64
CA HIS A 101 -14.21 13.25 5.76
C HIS A 101 -13.81 13.91 4.43
N VAL A 102 -13.22 13.15 3.50
CA VAL A 102 -12.85 13.64 2.15
C VAL A 102 -14.03 13.59 1.19
N ALA A 103 -14.90 12.61 1.33
CA ALA A 103 -16.02 12.36 0.42
C ALA A 103 -16.92 13.59 0.18
N PRO A 104 -17.31 14.41 1.19
CA PRO A 104 -18.11 15.62 0.99
C PRO A 104 -17.41 16.66 0.10
N ALA A 105 -16.10 16.84 0.27
CA ALA A 105 -15.32 17.79 -0.52
C ALA A 105 -15.21 17.34 -1.99
N VAL A 106 -14.99 16.05 -2.22
CA VAL A 106 -14.99 15.46 -3.57
C VAL A 106 -16.36 15.62 -4.23
N ALA A 107 -17.45 15.33 -3.51
CA ALA A 107 -18.80 15.52 -4.02
C ALA A 107 -19.10 16.99 -4.37
N ALA A 108 -18.61 17.95 -3.58
CA ALA A 108 -18.77 19.37 -3.87
C ALA A 108 -18.09 19.78 -5.18
N GLY A 109 -16.85 19.32 -5.41
CA GLY A 109 -16.14 19.59 -6.67
C GLY A 109 -16.80 18.91 -7.87
N ILE A 110 -17.35 17.69 -7.71
CA ILE A 110 -18.12 17.00 -8.77
C ILE A 110 -19.37 17.78 -9.13
N ARG A 111 -20.13 18.29 -8.15
CA ARG A 111 -21.30 19.16 -8.43
C ARG A 111 -20.89 20.41 -9.20
N LEU A 112 -19.81 21.04 -8.79
CA LEU A 112 -19.31 22.24 -9.47
C LEU A 112 -18.92 21.96 -10.93
N ARG A 113 -18.31 20.80 -11.22
CA ARG A 113 -18.03 20.35 -12.60
C ARG A 113 -19.33 20.16 -13.40
N ALA A 114 -20.32 19.50 -12.79
CA ALA A 114 -21.63 19.28 -13.42
C ALA A 114 -22.34 20.61 -13.74
N GLU A 115 -22.36 21.56 -12.80
CA GLU A 115 -22.95 22.89 -12.96
C GLU A 115 -22.27 23.72 -14.07
N ARG A 116 -20.96 23.52 -14.26
CA ARG A 116 -20.17 24.19 -15.30
C ARG A 116 -20.16 23.47 -16.63
N GLY A 117 -20.78 22.29 -16.72
CA GLY A 117 -20.76 21.48 -17.94
C GLY A 117 -19.37 21.04 -18.37
N VAL A 118 -18.50 20.70 -17.42
CA VAL A 118 -17.13 20.20 -17.71
C VAL A 118 -17.22 18.80 -18.32
N GLU A 119 -16.81 18.64 -19.57
CA GLU A 119 -16.85 17.37 -20.31
C GLU A 119 -15.59 16.51 -20.08
N GLU A 120 -14.45 17.12 -19.73
CA GLU A 120 -13.20 16.42 -19.49
C GLU A 120 -13.34 15.47 -18.31
N PRO A 121 -12.88 14.19 -18.43
CA PRO A 121 -12.92 13.23 -17.33
C PRO A 121 -12.06 13.67 -16.13
N LEU A 122 -12.51 13.32 -14.93
CA LEU A 122 -11.72 13.35 -13.71
C LEU A 122 -11.49 11.93 -13.23
N ASN A 123 -10.24 11.49 -13.12
CA ASN A 123 -9.93 10.18 -12.57
C ASN A 123 -9.28 10.33 -11.17
N LEU A 124 -9.84 9.63 -10.19
CA LEU A 124 -9.40 9.64 -8.80
C LEU A 124 -8.74 8.30 -8.46
N ILE A 125 -7.43 8.30 -8.19
CA ILE A 125 -6.67 7.13 -7.79
C ILE A 125 -6.74 6.99 -6.26
N ILE A 126 -7.26 5.87 -5.77
CA ILE A 126 -7.56 5.66 -4.34
C ILE A 126 -6.44 4.83 -3.71
N CYS A 127 -5.52 5.52 -2.98
CA CYS A 127 -4.27 4.93 -2.51
C CYS A 127 -4.32 4.39 -1.08
N GLU A 128 -5.51 4.12 -0.57
CA GLU A 128 -5.70 3.57 0.76
C GLU A 128 -5.39 2.07 0.79
N ASN A 129 -4.79 1.63 1.90
CA ASN A 129 -4.53 0.20 2.13
C ASN A 129 -5.82 -0.53 2.55
N LEU A 130 -6.77 -0.61 1.62
CA LEU A 130 -8.10 -1.15 1.79
C LEU A 130 -8.50 -1.91 0.51
N LYS A 131 -9.04 -3.12 0.65
CA LYS A 131 -9.51 -3.92 -0.48
C LYS A 131 -10.76 -3.30 -1.10
N GLY A 132 -10.72 -3.02 -2.42
CA GLY A 132 -11.82 -2.37 -3.13
C GLY A 132 -12.05 -0.92 -2.68
N ALA A 133 -10.98 -0.21 -2.37
CA ALA A 133 -10.99 1.16 -1.86
C ALA A 133 -11.75 2.10 -2.80
N ALA A 134 -11.59 1.94 -4.12
CA ALA A 134 -12.28 2.74 -5.12
C ALA A 134 -13.79 2.61 -5.05
N ALA A 135 -14.33 1.40 -4.99
CA ALA A 135 -15.77 1.15 -4.90
C ALA A 135 -16.33 1.67 -3.56
N ILE A 136 -15.62 1.47 -2.46
CA ILE A 136 -16.01 1.97 -1.14
C ILE A 136 -16.04 3.49 -1.13
N PHE A 137 -14.99 4.15 -1.60
CA PHE A 137 -14.92 5.61 -1.63
C PHE A 137 -15.94 6.22 -2.59
N ARG A 138 -16.13 5.60 -3.77
CA ARG A 138 -17.22 5.98 -4.69
C ARG A 138 -18.57 5.97 -3.98
N GLY A 139 -18.87 4.91 -3.21
CA GLY A 139 -20.10 4.84 -2.41
C GLY A 139 -20.26 6.03 -1.47
N MET A 140 -19.21 6.33 -0.69
CA MET A 140 -19.19 7.47 0.23
C MET A 140 -19.43 8.81 -0.50
N VAL A 141 -18.79 9.04 -1.64
CA VAL A 141 -18.97 10.27 -2.44
C VAL A 141 -20.40 10.37 -2.95
N PHE A 142 -20.97 9.25 -3.44
CA PHE A 142 -22.33 9.22 -4.00
C PHE A 142 -23.42 9.48 -2.94
N GLU A 143 -23.17 9.21 -1.65
CA GLU A 143 -24.07 9.60 -0.55
C GLU A 143 -24.27 11.13 -0.46
N HIS A 144 -23.27 11.90 -0.88
CA HIS A 144 -23.28 13.37 -0.86
C HIS A 144 -23.70 14.01 -2.19
N LEU A 145 -24.04 13.23 -3.22
CA LEU A 145 -24.51 13.71 -4.52
C LEU A 145 -26.03 13.55 -4.66
N ASP A 146 -26.66 14.53 -5.26
CA ASP A 146 -28.02 14.41 -5.76
C ASP A 146 -28.09 13.58 -7.07
N ASP A 147 -29.26 13.35 -7.62
CA ASP A 147 -29.43 12.55 -8.82
C ASP A 147 -28.74 13.14 -10.06
N ALA A 148 -28.62 14.45 -10.16
CA ALA A 148 -27.92 15.11 -11.27
C ALA A 148 -26.40 14.90 -11.13
N GLY A 149 -25.86 15.12 -9.95
CA GLY A 149 -24.45 14.88 -9.64
C GLY A 149 -24.06 13.41 -9.82
N ARG A 150 -24.91 12.45 -9.42
CA ARG A 150 -24.68 11.01 -9.63
C ARG A 150 -24.65 10.64 -11.12
N ARG A 151 -25.56 11.19 -11.93
CA ARG A 151 -25.57 10.96 -13.39
C ARG A 151 -24.30 11.54 -14.03
N TYR A 152 -23.91 12.75 -13.65
CA TYR A 152 -22.66 13.34 -14.12
C TYR A 152 -21.46 12.50 -13.72
N ALA A 153 -21.34 12.15 -12.43
CA ALA A 153 -20.21 11.35 -11.93
C ALA A 153 -20.09 9.98 -12.63
N ALA A 154 -21.22 9.33 -12.94
CA ALA A 154 -21.23 8.05 -13.63
C ALA A 154 -20.59 8.08 -15.04
N GLY A 155 -20.63 9.22 -15.72
CA GLY A 155 -20.07 9.39 -17.07
C GLY A 155 -18.74 10.12 -17.13
N HIS A 156 -18.36 10.85 -16.07
CA HIS A 156 -17.22 11.77 -16.12
C HIS A 156 -16.21 11.59 -14.98
N VAL A 157 -16.48 10.71 -13.99
CA VAL A 157 -15.58 10.53 -12.85
C VAL A 157 -15.20 9.06 -12.69
N GLY A 158 -13.91 8.75 -12.90
CA GLY A 158 -13.32 7.46 -12.61
C GLY A 158 -12.88 7.36 -11.15
N PHE A 159 -13.09 6.19 -10.55
CA PHE A 159 -12.55 5.81 -9.25
C PHE A 159 -11.66 4.60 -9.45
N VAL A 160 -10.37 4.76 -9.24
CA VAL A 160 -9.35 3.83 -9.69
C VAL A 160 -8.67 3.17 -8.50
N ASP A 161 -8.77 1.86 -8.39
CA ASP A 161 -8.02 1.10 -7.39
C ASP A 161 -6.53 1.06 -7.73
N THR A 162 -5.69 1.13 -6.70
CA THR A 162 -4.24 0.95 -6.79
C THR A 162 -3.69 0.22 -5.59
N VAL A 163 -2.44 -0.21 -5.69
CA VAL A 163 -1.65 -0.74 -4.57
C VAL A 163 -0.33 0.00 -4.48
N ILE A 164 -0.02 0.54 -3.31
CA ILE A 164 1.21 1.29 -3.08
C ILE A 164 2.27 0.38 -2.48
N GLY A 165 3.36 0.20 -3.23
CA GLY A 165 4.48 -0.66 -2.86
C GLY A 165 5.71 0.06 -2.32
N ARG A 166 5.81 1.41 -2.47
CA ARG A 166 6.95 2.18 -1.97
C ARG A 166 7.00 2.19 -0.45
N MET A 167 8.16 1.85 0.10
CA MET A 167 8.43 1.96 1.53
C MET A 167 8.86 3.38 1.88
N VAL A 168 8.22 3.94 2.93
CA VAL A 168 8.48 5.27 3.44
C VAL A 168 8.72 5.16 4.94
N PRO A 169 9.96 5.33 5.42
CA PRO A 169 10.28 5.29 6.84
C PRO A 169 9.63 6.47 7.58
N GLU A 170 9.47 6.32 8.87
CA GLU A 170 9.03 7.43 9.72
C GLU A 170 10.21 8.39 9.96
N LEU A 171 9.99 9.67 9.68
CA LEU A 171 10.98 10.71 10.00
C LEU A 171 11.06 10.92 11.51
N THR A 172 12.27 11.13 12.02
CA THR A 172 12.45 11.54 13.41
C THR A 172 11.86 12.93 13.65
N PRO A 173 11.43 13.26 14.90
CA PRO A 173 10.93 14.58 15.23
C PRO A 173 11.91 15.72 14.86
N GLU A 174 13.22 15.48 15.02
CA GLU A 174 14.29 16.44 14.72
C GLU A 174 14.36 16.76 13.22
N LEU A 175 14.30 15.74 12.36
CA LEU A 175 14.29 15.93 10.90
C LEU A 175 13.03 16.66 10.45
N ARG A 176 11.89 16.34 11.04
CA ARG A 176 10.60 17.00 10.77
C ARG A 176 10.61 18.47 11.18
N ALA A 177 11.28 18.79 12.31
CA ALA A 177 11.41 20.16 12.78
C ALA A 177 12.33 21.02 11.91
N GLN A 178 13.34 20.42 11.25
CA GLN A 178 14.25 21.12 10.35
C GLN A 178 13.56 21.50 9.03
N ASP A 179 12.81 20.59 8.45
CA ASP A 179 12.01 20.81 7.25
C ASP A 179 10.71 20.01 7.27
N PRO A 180 9.54 20.65 7.47
CA PRO A 180 8.26 19.97 7.51
C PRO A 180 7.88 19.32 6.18
N THR A 181 8.51 19.73 5.06
CA THR A 181 8.22 19.19 3.73
C THR A 181 9.11 18.02 3.35
N LEU A 182 10.24 17.82 4.03
CA LEU A 182 11.17 16.73 3.75
C LEU A 182 10.46 15.37 3.86
N ILE A 183 10.75 14.50 2.92
CA ILE A 183 10.33 13.08 2.97
C ILE A 183 11.49 12.20 2.50
N ILE A 184 11.71 11.09 3.20
CA ILE A 184 12.73 10.09 2.86
C ILE A 184 12.00 8.86 2.34
N VAL A 185 12.43 8.32 1.22
CA VAL A 185 11.78 7.16 0.57
C VAL A 185 12.81 6.29 -0.16
N GLU A 186 12.43 5.05 -0.44
CA GLU A 186 13.20 4.22 -1.38
C GLU A 186 12.99 4.63 -2.84
N PRO A 187 13.88 4.22 -3.78
CA PRO A 187 13.76 4.58 -5.20
C PRO A 187 12.55 3.96 -5.93
N TYR A 188 11.95 2.87 -5.42
CA TYR A 188 10.83 2.17 -6.05
C TYR A 188 9.65 3.09 -6.38
N LYS A 189 9.18 3.09 -7.64
CA LYS A 189 8.12 4.00 -8.11
C LYS A 189 7.09 3.38 -9.08
N GLU A 190 6.80 2.08 -8.95
CA GLU A 190 5.69 1.48 -9.70
C GLU A 190 4.34 1.83 -9.07
N LEU A 191 3.39 2.27 -9.91
CA LEU A 191 2.01 2.59 -9.57
C LEU A 191 1.05 1.71 -10.40
N PRO A 192 0.84 0.45 -10.05
CA PRO A 192 -0.15 -0.38 -10.72
C PRO A 192 -1.55 0.11 -10.39
N VAL A 193 -2.40 0.23 -11.41
CA VAL A 193 -3.77 0.73 -11.31
C VAL A 193 -4.75 -0.18 -12.04
N ASP A 194 -5.99 -0.26 -11.53
CA ASP A 194 -7.08 -0.97 -12.21
C ASP A 194 -7.54 -0.17 -13.43
N ARG A 195 -7.28 -0.70 -14.64
CA ARG A 195 -7.71 -0.09 -15.90
C ARG A 195 -9.21 0.17 -15.93
N ALA A 196 -10.02 -0.72 -15.38
CA ALA A 196 -11.48 -0.62 -15.40
C ALA A 196 -12.03 0.55 -14.57
N GLY A 197 -11.24 1.11 -13.66
CA GLY A 197 -11.63 2.26 -12.84
C GLY A 197 -11.60 3.61 -13.56
N PHE A 198 -10.96 3.70 -14.74
CA PHE A 198 -10.84 4.94 -15.49
C PHE A 198 -12.08 5.25 -16.33
N VAL A 199 -12.35 6.54 -16.47
CA VAL A 199 -13.30 7.09 -17.45
C VAL A 199 -12.53 7.92 -18.47
N GLY A 200 -12.83 7.71 -19.76
CA GLY A 200 -12.12 8.37 -20.87
C GLY A 200 -10.67 7.88 -21.07
N PRO A 201 -9.81 8.69 -21.69
CA PRO A 201 -8.42 8.35 -21.90
C PRO A 201 -7.65 8.19 -20.58
N ILE A 202 -6.83 7.15 -20.49
CA ILE A 202 -5.94 6.94 -19.35
C ILE A 202 -4.76 7.91 -19.45
N PRO A 203 -4.49 8.74 -18.41
CA PRO A 203 -3.38 9.68 -18.46
C PRO A 203 -2.03 8.95 -18.45
N GLU A 204 -1.04 9.51 -19.12
CA GLU A 204 0.33 9.03 -19.06
C GLU A 204 1.01 9.57 -17.79
N ILE A 205 1.27 8.68 -16.82
CA ILE A 205 1.92 8.99 -15.56
C ILE A 205 3.17 8.14 -15.43
N VAL A 206 4.28 8.77 -15.07
CA VAL A 206 5.55 8.07 -14.81
C VAL A 206 5.35 6.97 -13.77
N GLY A 207 5.75 5.75 -14.10
CA GLY A 207 5.62 4.59 -13.22
C GLY A 207 4.21 4.01 -13.10
N MET A 208 3.19 4.59 -13.75
CA MET A 208 1.84 4.04 -13.73
C MET A 208 1.70 2.85 -14.69
N GLU A 209 1.09 1.80 -14.21
CA GLU A 209 0.87 0.54 -14.94
C GLU A 209 -0.61 0.15 -14.90
N PRO A 210 -1.41 0.56 -15.91
CA PRO A 210 -2.81 0.17 -16.01
C PRO A 210 -2.95 -1.31 -16.36
N SER A 211 -3.63 -2.09 -15.51
CA SER A 211 -3.78 -3.52 -15.64
C SER A 211 -5.24 -3.94 -15.83
N ASP A 212 -5.48 -4.89 -16.73
CA ASP A 212 -6.75 -5.59 -16.89
C ASP A 212 -6.91 -6.74 -15.87
N ASP A 213 -5.81 -7.22 -15.27
CA ASP A 213 -5.80 -8.18 -14.15
C ASP A 213 -5.23 -7.52 -12.88
N PHE A 214 -5.90 -6.51 -12.41
CA PHE A 214 -5.48 -5.78 -11.19
C PHE A 214 -5.49 -6.68 -9.94
N ALA A 215 -6.30 -7.75 -9.94
CA ALA A 215 -6.33 -8.74 -8.86
C ALA A 215 -4.96 -9.41 -8.65
N LEU A 216 -4.18 -9.63 -9.71
CA LEU A 216 -2.81 -10.16 -9.63
C LEU A 216 -1.88 -9.19 -8.90
N PHE A 217 -1.96 -7.87 -9.19
CA PHE A 217 -1.16 -6.87 -8.50
C PHE A 217 -1.54 -6.74 -7.01
N THR A 218 -2.83 -6.86 -6.71
CA THR A 218 -3.32 -6.92 -5.33
C THR A 218 -2.77 -8.13 -4.60
N ALA A 219 -2.81 -9.32 -5.21
CA ALA A 219 -2.28 -10.54 -4.64
C ALA A 219 -0.75 -10.45 -4.46
N ARG A 220 -0.01 -9.95 -5.47
CA ARG A 220 1.43 -9.70 -5.41
C ARG A 220 1.80 -8.83 -4.21
N LYS A 221 1.13 -7.69 -4.06
CA LYS A 221 1.40 -6.77 -2.95
C LYS A 221 1.00 -7.36 -1.60
N LEU A 222 -0.17 -7.98 -1.50
CA LEU A 222 -0.68 -8.46 -0.22
C LEU A 222 0.04 -9.72 0.26
N TYR A 223 0.23 -10.70 -0.64
CA TYR A 223 0.71 -12.04 -0.29
C TYR A 223 2.24 -12.23 -0.44
N LEU A 224 2.93 -11.33 -1.15
CA LEU A 224 4.41 -11.32 -1.18
C LEU A 224 4.94 -10.17 -0.32
N HIS A 225 4.71 -8.92 -0.69
CA HIS A 225 5.28 -7.77 0.00
C HIS A 225 4.79 -7.66 1.47
N ASN A 226 3.48 -7.59 1.68
CA ASN A 226 2.94 -7.39 3.03
C ASN A 226 3.11 -8.65 3.91
N ALA A 227 3.03 -9.86 3.32
CA ALA A 227 3.29 -11.10 4.02
C ALA A 227 4.76 -11.20 4.45
N GLY A 228 5.69 -10.90 3.55
CA GLY A 228 7.12 -10.88 3.86
C GLY A 228 7.46 -9.92 5.01
N HIS A 229 6.93 -8.68 4.96
CA HIS A 229 7.07 -7.74 6.07
C HIS A 229 6.49 -8.27 7.39
N ALA A 230 5.33 -8.92 7.36
CA ALA A 230 4.72 -9.46 8.58
C ALA A 230 5.57 -10.59 9.17
N ILE A 231 6.10 -11.49 8.32
CA ILE A 231 6.98 -12.59 8.76
C ILE A 231 8.25 -12.03 9.39
N LEU A 232 8.91 -11.06 8.72
CA LEU A 232 10.09 -10.38 9.29
C LEU A 232 9.76 -9.69 10.62
N GLY A 233 8.59 -9.04 10.71
CA GLY A 233 8.14 -8.40 11.93
C GLY A 233 7.94 -9.38 13.08
N TYR A 234 7.15 -10.43 12.89
CA TYR A 234 6.80 -11.35 13.97
C TYR A 234 7.96 -12.26 14.38
N LEU A 235 8.69 -12.83 13.42
CA LEU A 235 9.87 -13.64 13.72
C LEU A 235 11.01 -12.76 14.25
N GLY A 236 11.24 -11.59 13.66
CA GLY A 236 12.23 -10.63 14.15
C GLY A 236 12.01 -10.25 15.61
N TYR A 237 10.75 -9.94 15.99
CA TYR A 237 10.38 -9.69 17.37
C TYR A 237 10.68 -10.91 18.27
N ARG A 238 10.28 -12.11 17.83
CA ARG A 238 10.49 -13.34 18.60
C ARG A 238 11.96 -13.67 18.83
N TYR A 239 12.84 -13.36 17.88
CA TYR A 239 14.27 -13.58 17.96
C TYR A 239 15.07 -12.38 18.48
N GLY A 240 14.38 -11.30 18.92
CA GLY A 240 14.98 -10.15 19.60
C GLY A 240 15.66 -9.14 18.67
N HIS A 241 15.34 -9.13 17.38
CA HIS A 241 15.82 -8.12 16.45
C HIS A 241 15.07 -6.80 16.63
N THR A 242 15.74 -5.69 16.31
CA THR A 242 15.17 -4.35 16.39
C THR A 242 14.66 -3.87 15.04
N LEU A 243 15.40 -4.20 13.97
CA LEU A 243 15.16 -3.71 12.62
C LEU A 243 14.88 -4.85 11.65
N GLY A 244 14.06 -4.58 10.63
CA GLY A 244 13.63 -5.58 9.65
C GLY A 244 14.78 -6.19 8.85
N TYR A 245 15.81 -5.40 8.49
CA TYR A 245 16.97 -5.94 7.77
C TYR A 245 17.81 -6.89 8.65
N GLU A 246 17.86 -6.69 9.97
CA GLU A 246 18.52 -7.61 10.91
C GLU A 246 17.80 -8.96 10.92
N ALA A 247 16.45 -8.93 10.98
CA ALA A 247 15.65 -10.13 10.88
C ALA A 247 15.82 -10.83 9.51
N LEU A 248 15.99 -10.07 8.42
CA LEU A 248 16.25 -10.61 7.08
C LEU A 248 17.60 -11.32 6.98
N GLU A 249 18.63 -10.83 7.68
CA GLU A 249 19.98 -11.41 7.72
C GLU A 249 20.08 -12.60 8.68
N ASP A 250 19.09 -12.85 9.52
CA ASP A 250 19.07 -13.94 10.49
C ASP A 250 19.01 -15.32 9.80
N PRO A 251 19.93 -16.26 10.12
CA PRO A 251 20.04 -17.56 9.47
C PRO A 251 18.84 -18.49 9.72
N TYR A 252 18.01 -18.24 10.73
CA TYR A 252 16.80 -19.00 11.02
C TYR A 252 15.57 -18.38 10.38
N ILE A 253 15.51 -17.04 10.28
CA ILE A 253 14.36 -16.31 9.71
C ILE A 253 14.42 -16.32 8.18
N ARG A 254 15.58 -16.10 7.58
CA ARG A 254 15.74 -15.98 6.13
C ARG A 254 15.20 -17.18 5.35
N PRO A 255 15.50 -18.44 5.69
CA PRO A 255 14.94 -19.60 4.99
C PRO A 255 13.42 -19.71 5.11
N VAL A 256 12.85 -19.30 6.25
CA VAL A 256 11.39 -19.28 6.46
C VAL A 256 10.74 -18.25 5.56
N LEU A 257 11.32 -17.05 5.48
CA LEU A 257 10.83 -15.99 4.59
C LEU A 257 10.87 -16.43 3.12
N ASP A 258 12.02 -16.96 2.67
CA ASP A 258 12.18 -17.43 1.29
C ASP A 258 11.17 -18.53 0.96
N GLY A 259 10.97 -19.48 1.86
CA GLY A 259 9.98 -20.54 1.71
C GLY A 259 8.54 -20.02 1.69
N ALA A 260 8.19 -19.08 2.57
CA ALA A 260 6.86 -18.48 2.62
C ALA A 260 6.52 -17.68 1.36
N LEU A 261 7.50 -16.94 0.84
CA LEU A 261 7.34 -16.18 -0.40
C LEU A 261 7.18 -17.12 -1.61
N GLU A 262 7.92 -18.24 -1.66
CA GLU A 262 7.75 -19.23 -2.74
C GLU A 262 6.40 -19.96 -2.63
N GLU A 263 5.94 -20.33 -1.41
CA GLU A 263 4.61 -20.92 -1.17
C GLU A 263 3.49 -19.99 -1.68
N ALA A 264 3.56 -18.69 -1.33
CA ALA A 264 2.60 -17.69 -1.78
C ALA A 264 2.66 -17.47 -3.29
N LEU A 265 3.88 -17.39 -3.86
CA LEU A 265 4.10 -17.19 -5.28
C LEU A 265 3.48 -18.31 -6.12
N GLN A 266 3.72 -19.58 -5.75
CA GLN A 266 3.13 -20.73 -6.45
C GLN A 266 1.60 -20.68 -6.41
N GLY A 267 1.01 -20.29 -5.27
CA GLY A 267 -0.42 -20.09 -5.14
C GLY A 267 -0.97 -19.00 -6.06
N ILE A 268 -0.27 -17.85 -6.14
CA ILE A 268 -0.65 -16.74 -7.02
C ILE A 268 -0.57 -17.16 -8.50
N VAL A 269 0.54 -17.79 -8.91
CA VAL A 269 0.73 -18.29 -10.29
C VAL A 269 -0.42 -19.21 -10.71
N ARG A 270 -0.76 -20.18 -9.85
CA ARG A 270 -1.86 -21.11 -10.15
C ARG A 270 -3.22 -20.43 -10.20
N ARG A 271 -3.49 -19.48 -9.29
CA ARG A 271 -4.79 -18.79 -9.22
C ARG A 271 -5.06 -17.88 -10.42
N HIS A 272 -4.03 -17.20 -10.91
CA HIS A 272 -4.14 -16.19 -11.96
C HIS A 272 -3.75 -16.71 -13.35
N GLY A 273 -3.45 -18.03 -13.50
CA GLY A 273 -3.00 -18.60 -14.78
C GLY A 273 -1.72 -17.94 -15.27
N ALA A 274 -0.86 -17.51 -14.36
CA ALA A 274 0.32 -16.73 -14.66
C ALA A 274 1.49 -17.58 -15.24
N ASP A 275 1.24 -18.82 -15.64
CA ASP A 275 2.20 -19.64 -16.40
C ASP A 275 2.23 -19.28 -17.90
N GLU A 276 1.21 -18.54 -18.39
CA GLU A 276 1.18 -18.04 -19.76
C GLU A 276 2.07 -16.80 -19.90
N ALA A 277 2.76 -16.68 -21.02
CA ALA A 277 3.55 -15.50 -21.34
C ALA A 277 2.64 -14.27 -21.40
N ARG A 278 2.84 -13.31 -20.51
CA ARG A 278 2.17 -12.01 -20.50
C ARG A 278 3.22 -10.93 -20.57
N GLU A 279 2.94 -9.86 -21.32
CA GLU A 279 3.75 -8.66 -21.26
C GLU A 279 3.49 -7.97 -19.92
N TYR A 280 4.53 -7.86 -19.09
CA TYR A 280 4.51 -7.06 -17.87
C TYR A 280 5.55 -5.94 -18.02
N SER A 281 5.11 -4.71 -17.89
CA SER A 281 6.00 -3.56 -17.73
C SER A 281 6.46 -3.49 -16.28
N GLY A 282 7.76 -3.43 -16.07
CA GLY A 282 8.33 -3.26 -14.75
C GLY A 282 8.87 -4.55 -14.13
N GLY A 283 10.16 -4.66 -14.12
CA GLY A 283 10.95 -5.58 -13.31
C GLY A 283 12.25 -4.90 -12.96
N ALA A 284 12.68 -5.08 -11.72
CA ALA A 284 13.93 -4.68 -11.11
C ALA A 284 14.89 -3.82 -11.96
N ARG A 285 15.09 -2.57 -11.56
CA ARG A 285 16.24 -1.70 -11.88
C ARG A 285 16.42 -1.12 -13.28
N GLU A 286 15.57 -1.33 -14.25
CA GLU A 286 15.63 -0.53 -15.49
C GLU A 286 14.42 0.40 -15.57
N TYR A 287 14.54 1.61 -15.06
CA TYR A 287 13.61 2.74 -15.29
C TYR A 287 13.59 3.25 -16.74
N SER A 288 14.17 2.51 -17.65
CA SER A 288 14.15 2.77 -19.10
C SER A 288 13.14 1.84 -19.75
N GLY A 289 11.94 2.33 -19.93
CA GLY A 289 10.78 1.77 -20.60
C GLY A 289 11.04 0.76 -21.70
N GLY A 290 10.82 -0.51 -21.39
CA GLY A 290 10.72 -1.58 -22.34
C GLY A 290 9.89 -2.69 -21.71
N ALA A 291 8.72 -2.97 -22.28
CA ALA A 291 7.95 -4.16 -21.94
C ALA A 291 8.83 -5.40 -22.18
N ARG A 292 9.02 -6.24 -21.15
CA ARG A 292 9.65 -7.55 -21.30
C ARG A 292 8.57 -8.59 -21.21
N GLU A 293 8.59 -9.53 -22.17
CA GLU A 293 7.75 -10.72 -22.14
C GLU A 293 8.31 -11.70 -21.11
N TYR A 294 7.60 -11.90 -19.99
CA TYR A 294 7.91 -12.89 -18.96
C TYR A 294 6.74 -13.89 -18.86
N SER A 295 7.05 -15.17 -18.57
CA SER A 295 6.01 -15.99 -17.94
C SER A 295 5.64 -15.34 -16.60
N GLY A 296 4.37 -15.38 -16.20
CA GLY A 296 3.94 -14.73 -14.96
C GLY A 296 4.69 -15.21 -13.73
N GLY A 297 5.10 -16.49 -13.68
CA GLY A 297 5.96 -17.02 -12.63
C GLY A 297 7.35 -16.38 -12.60
N ALA A 298 7.98 -16.12 -13.75
CA ALA A 298 9.29 -15.46 -13.82
C ALA A 298 9.21 -13.99 -13.39
N TRP A 299 8.14 -13.28 -13.79
CA TRP A 299 7.90 -11.91 -13.37
C TRP A 299 7.71 -11.78 -11.84
N LEU A 300 6.93 -12.68 -11.24
CA LEU A 300 6.74 -12.70 -9.77
C LEU A 300 8.05 -13.04 -9.04
N ARG A 301 8.88 -13.96 -9.56
CA ARG A 301 10.20 -14.26 -8.98
C ARG A 301 11.16 -13.06 -9.06
N ALA A 302 11.17 -12.36 -10.18
CA ALA A 302 11.94 -11.13 -10.32
C ALA A 302 11.48 -10.06 -9.31
N HIS A 303 10.17 -9.93 -9.11
CA HIS A 303 9.61 -9.05 -8.08
C HIS A 303 10.01 -9.47 -6.67
N VAL A 304 10.00 -10.77 -6.34
CA VAL A 304 10.45 -11.26 -5.03
C VAL A 304 11.94 -10.95 -4.82
N ALA A 305 12.79 -11.13 -5.83
CA ALA A 305 14.20 -10.80 -5.72
C ALA A 305 14.43 -9.30 -5.44
N ASP A 306 13.75 -8.42 -6.20
CA ASP A 306 13.76 -6.96 -5.95
C ASP A 306 13.24 -6.63 -4.55
N LEU A 307 12.15 -7.26 -4.12
CA LEU A 307 11.56 -7.04 -2.80
C LEU A 307 12.53 -7.39 -1.66
N LEU A 308 13.27 -8.50 -1.78
CA LEU A 308 14.27 -8.89 -0.79
C LEU A 308 15.44 -7.90 -0.71
N GLU A 309 15.89 -7.35 -1.86
CA GLU A 309 16.89 -6.27 -1.88
C GLU A 309 16.37 -5.00 -1.21
N ARG A 310 15.10 -4.66 -1.40
CA ARG A 310 14.44 -3.52 -0.77
C ARG A 310 14.27 -3.71 0.73
N PHE A 311 13.93 -4.93 1.20
CA PHE A 311 13.88 -5.25 2.62
C PHE A 311 15.26 -5.18 3.29
N ALA A 312 16.33 -5.45 2.53
CA ALA A 312 17.71 -5.29 3.00
C ALA A 312 18.17 -3.81 3.05
N ASN A 313 17.35 -2.85 2.66
CA ASN A 313 17.71 -1.43 2.66
C ASN A 313 17.85 -0.89 4.09
N ARG A 314 19.10 -0.79 4.57
CA ARG A 314 19.42 -0.32 5.93
C ARG A 314 19.08 1.14 6.16
N ALA A 315 19.07 1.95 5.09
CA ALA A 315 18.73 3.38 5.18
C ALA A 315 17.25 3.62 5.56
N LEU A 316 16.37 2.64 5.34
CA LEU A 316 14.96 2.72 5.77
C LEU A 316 14.81 2.47 7.28
N ALA A 317 15.72 1.70 7.89
CA ALA A 317 15.76 1.38 9.32
C ALA A 317 14.36 1.01 9.90
N ASP A 318 13.63 0.13 9.20
CA ASP A 318 12.23 -0.16 9.52
C ASP A 318 12.11 -1.01 10.79
N PRO A 319 11.50 -0.51 11.88
CA PRO A 319 11.44 -1.23 13.15
C PRO A 319 10.57 -2.50 13.04
N VAL A 320 11.03 -3.60 13.63
CA VAL A 320 10.29 -4.89 13.71
C VAL A 320 8.90 -4.68 14.30
N LEU A 321 8.77 -3.86 15.35
CA LEU A 321 7.50 -3.54 15.99
C LEU A 321 6.52 -2.86 15.02
N ARG A 322 7.02 -1.97 14.14
CA ARG A 322 6.18 -1.36 13.10
C ARG A 322 5.71 -2.40 12.09
N LEU A 323 6.60 -3.32 11.68
CA LEU A 323 6.27 -4.41 10.76
C LEU A 323 5.26 -5.40 11.37
N ALA A 324 5.35 -5.66 12.68
CA ALA A 324 4.50 -6.60 13.42
C ALA A 324 3.15 -6.02 13.86
N ARG A 325 3.03 -4.69 14.04
CA ARG A 325 1.85 -4.04 14.63
C ARG A 325 0.51 -4.53 14.06
N ASP A 326 -0.54 -4.53 14.90
CA ASP A 326 -1.93 -4.85 14.54
C ASP A 326 -2.11 -6.31 14.06
N PRO A 327 -1.79 -7.32 14.93
CA PRO A 327 -1.85 -8.73 14.57
C PRO A 327 -3.27 -9.21 14.27
N LEU A 328 -4.31 -8.72 14.96
CA LEU A 328 -5.70 -9.14 14.71
C LEU A 328 -6.11 -8.87 13.26
N ARG A 329 -5.77 -7.71 12.70
CA ARG A 329 -6.03 -7.42 11.29
C ARG A 329 -5.19 -8.27 10.36
N LYS A 330 -3.88 -8.46 10.65
CA LYS A 330 -2.97 -9.23 9.78
C LYS A 330 -3.25 -10.72 9.78
N LEU A 331 -3.93 -11.22 10.79
CA LEU A 331 -4.40 -12.59 10.92
C LEU A 331 -5.82 -12.81 10.34
N ALA A 332 -6.47 -11.76 9.84
CA ALA A 332 -7.78 -11.90 9.20
C ALA A 332 -7.71 -12.85 7.97
N PRO A 333 -8.80 -13.59 7.66
CA PRO A 333 -8.80 -14.64 6.64
C PRO A 333 -8.35 -14.19 5.26
N ASP A 334 -8.65 -12.94 4.89
CA ASP A 334 -8.35 -12.36 3.58
C ASP A 334 -7.07 -11.50 3.59
N ASP A 335 -6.41 -11.35 4.76
CA ASP A 335 -5.21 -10.52 4.88
C ASP A 335 -3.94 -11.36 4.57
N ARG A 336 -2.81 -10.74 4.65
CA ARG A 336 -1.48 -11.11 4.15
C ARG A 336 -0.94 -12.47 4.57
N LEU A 337 -1.22 -12.95 5.78
CA LEU A 337 -0.71 -14.22 6.25
C LEU A 337 -1.67 -15.36 5.91
N VAL A 338 -2.91 -15.28 6.39
CA VAL A 338 -3.91 -16.33 6.19
C VAL A 338 -4.34 -16.41 4.72
N GLY A 339 -4.58 -15.27 4.09
CA GLY A 339 -4.90 -15.23 2.66
C GLY A 339 -3.80 -15.81 1.78
N ALA A 340 -2.52 -15.51 2.08
CA ALA A 340 -1.38 -16.11 1.39
C ALA A 340 -1.33 -17.63 1.59
N ALA A 341 -1.54 -18.13 2.82
CA ALA A 341 -1.59 -19.54 3.12
C ALA A 341 -2.73 -20.24 2.37
N ARG A 342 -3.92 -19.63 2.31
CA ARG A 342 -5.07 -20.18 1.58
C ARG A 342 -4.84 -20.25 0.06
N VAL A 343 -4.18 -19.25 -0.50
CA VAL A 343 -3.81 -19.26 -1.93
C VAL A 343 -2.77 -20.34 -2.21
N ALA A 344 -1.81 -20.56 -1.31
CA ALA A 344 -0.82 -21.63 -1.41
C ALA A 344 -1.44 -23.03 -1.25
N GLU A 345 -2.38 -23.22 -0.33
CA GLU A 345 -3.14 -24.48 -0.20
C GLU A 345 -3.92 -24.83 -1.49
N ALA A 346 -4.50 -23.83 -2.13
CA ALA A 346 -5.20 -24.01 -3.41
C ALA A 346 -4.28 -24.50 -4.54
N ALA A 347 -2.95 -24.34 -4.40
CA ALA A 347 -1.95 -24.92 -5.28
C ALA A 347 -1.61 -26.39 -4.96
N GLY A 348 -2.18 -26.96 -3.90
CA GLY A 348 -2.06 -28.38 -3.55
C GLY A 348 -0.98 -28.70 -2.50
N HIS A 349 -0.46 -27.69 -1.81
CA HIS A 349 0.57 -27.88 -0.77
C HIS A 349 0.12 -27.37 0.60
N VAL A 350 0.61 -27.97 1.68
CA VAL A 350 0.48 -27.39 3.02
C VAL A 350 1.57 -26.31 3.17
N PRO A 351 1.21 -25.02 3.32
CA PRO A 351 2.18 -23.93 3.35
C PRO A 351 2.87 -23.85 4.72
N VAL A 352 3.94 -24.62 4.88
CA VAL A 352 4.59 -24.81 6.18
C VAL A 352 5.31 -23.57 6.72
N ASN A 353 5.83 -22.73 5.84
CA ASN A 353 6.53 -21.50 6.21
C ASN A 353 5.54 -20.36 6.53
N LEU A 354 4.47 -20.23 5.74
CA LEU A 354 3.36 -19.32 6.04
C LEU A 354 2.65 -19.71 7.34
N ALA A 355 2.49 -21.02 7.62
CA ALA A 355 1.98 -21.49 8.90
C ALA A 355 2.85 -21.06 10.09
N LEU A 356 4.19 -21.04 9.93
CA LEU A 356 5.09 -20.48 10.95
C LEU A 356 4.92 -18.98 11.12
N GLY A 357 4.73 -18.25 10.02
CA GLY A 357 4.41 -16.80 10.07
C GLY A 357 3.10 -16.52 10.82
N ILE A 358 2.05 -17.32 10.60
CA ILE A 358 0.78 -17.23 11.33
C ILE A 358 1.00 -17.56 12.82
N ALA A 359 1.75 -18.61 13.13
CA ALA A 359 2.05 -19.02 14.50
C ALA A 359 2.85 -17.93 15.25
N ALA A 360 3.82 -17.30 14.59
CA ALA A 360 4.58 -16.19 15.16
C ALA A 360 3.69 -14.94 15.41
N ALA A 361 2.74 -14.67 14.53
CA ALA A 361 1.77 -13.59 14.73
C ALA A 361 0.81 -13.88 15.90
N LEU A 362 0.37 -15.13 16.09
CA LEU A 362 -0.41 -15.55 17.24
C LEU A 362 0.37 -15.44 18.56
N ALA A 363 1.70 -15.62 18.53
CA ALA A 363 2.58 -15.51 19.70
C ALA A 363 3.08 -14.07 19.97
N PHE A 364 2.71 -13.09 19.13
CA PHE A 364 3.13 -11.70 19.29
C PHE A 364 2.43 -11.03 20.46
N ASP A 365 3.20 -10.55 21.44
CA ASP A 365 2.72 -10.06 22.73
C ASP A 365 3.24 -8.67 23.12
N ALA A 366 3.72 -7.88 22.16
CA ALA A 366 4.28 -6.55 22.40
C ALA A 366 3.35 -5.69 23.29
N PRO A 367 3.83 -5.21 24.44
CA PRO A 367 2.98 -4.52 25.43
C PRO A 367 2.45 -3.18 24.94
N GLU A 368 3.16 -2.53 24.01
CA GLU A 368 2.78 -1.25 23.42
C GLU A 368 1.76 -1.37 22.26
N ASP A 369 1.45 -2.60 21.79
CA ASP A 369 0.47 -2.82 20.73
C ASP A 369 -0.88 -3.27 21.31
N PRO A 370 -1.94 -2.42 21.28
CA PRO A 370 -3.25 -2.78 21.82
C PRO A 370 -3.88 -4.01 21.16
N SER A 371 -3.64 -4.22 19.86
CA SER A 371 -4.15 -5.37 19.12
C SER A 371 -3.44 -6.66 19.56
N ALA A 372 -2.15 -6.60 19.87
CA ALA A 372 -1.41 -7.74 20.43
C ALA A 372 -1.94 -8.08 21.85
N GLN A 373 -2.16 -7.08 22.69
CA GLN A 373 -2.71 -7.30 24.04
C GLN A 373 -4.12 -7.89 24.00
N GLU A 374 -4.96 -7.43 23.08
CA GLU A 374 -6.29 -8.02 22.86
C GLU A 374 -6.18 -9.48 22.39
N LEU A 375 -5.30 -9.77 21.42
CA LEU A 375 -5.04 -11.11 20.91
C LEU A 375 -4.59 -12.05 22.03
N GLN A 376 -3.59 -11.65 22.84
CA GLN A 376 -3.10 -12.46 23.97
C GLN A 376 -4.19 -12.66 25.03
N GLY A 377 -4.97 -11.61 25.34
CA GLY A 377 -6.11 -11.72 26.25
C GLY A 377 -7.17 -12.70 25.75
N ARG A 378 -7.44 -12.79 24.45
CA ARG A 378 -8.33 -13.78 23.84
C ARG A 378 -7.73 -15.17 23.93
N ILE A 379 -6.46 -15.36 23.56
CA ILE A 379 -5.78 -16.67 23.67
C ILE A 379 -5.80 -17.20 25.11
N ALA A 380 -5.57 -16.35 26.09
CA ALA A 380 -5.60 -16.75 27.51
C ALA A 380 -7.00 -17.18 28.00
N ARG A 381 -8.07 -16.57 27.49
CA ARG A 381 -9.44 -16.89 27.89
C ARG A 381 -10.06 -18.04 27.12
N GLU A 382 -9.81 -18.11 25.82
CA GLU A 382 -10.55 -18.95 24.89
C GLU A 382 -9.70 -20.14 24.36
N GLY A 383 -8.37 -20.06 24.56
CA GLY A 383 -7.40 -20.99 23.97
C GLY A 383 -7.03 -20.61 22.52
N VAL A 384 -5.82 -20.97 22.11
CA VAL A 384 -5.28 -20.65 20.77
C VAL A 384 -6.07 -21.27 19.62
N GLU A 385 -6.64 -22.48 19.81
CA GLU A 385 -7.47 -23.16 18.79
C GLU A 385 -8.76 -22.36 18.49
N SER A 386 -9.42 -21.85 19.54
CA SER A 386 -10.62 -21.02 19.41
C SER A 386 -10.33 -19.70 18.72
N VAL A 387 -9.18 -19.08 19.05
CA VAL A 387 -8.71 -17.84 18.40
C VAL A 387 -8.34 -18.09 16.95
N LEU A 388 -7.68 -19.21 16.63
CA LEU A 388 -7.37 -19.62 15.27
C LEU A 388 -8.64 -19.73 14.41
N ALA A 389 -9.69 -20.37 14.97
CA ALA A 389 -10.96 -20.50 14.27
C ALA A 389 -11.69 -19.15 14.11
N SER A 390 -11.75 -18.33 15.17
CA SER A 390 -12.56 -17.09 15.18
C SER A 390 -11.89 -15.89 14.52
N VAL A 391 -10.55 -15.79 14.56
CA VAL A 391 -9.79 -14.68 13.97
C VAL A 391 -9.30 -15.02 12.56
N CYS A 392 -8.74 -16.23 12.39
CA CYS A 392 -8.12 -16.64 11.15
C CYS A 392 -9.07 -17.42 10.21
N ALA A 393 -10.25 -17.84 10.69
CA ALA A 393 -11.13 -18.78 10.01
C ALA A 393 -10.40 -20.07 9.58
N ILE A 394 -9.53 -20.58 10.45
CA ILE A 394 -8.76 -21.81 10.26
C ILE A 394 -9.23 -22.84 11.31
N ASP A 395 -9.74 -23.99 10.85
CA ASP A 395 -10.08 -25.11 11.73
C ASP A 395 -8.80 -25.80 12.23
N SER A 396 -8.71 -26.04 13.54
CA SER A 396 -7.56 -26.74 14.16
C SER A 396 -7.35 -28.15 13.61
N ALA A 397 -8.41 -28.81 13.12
CA ALA A 397 -8.36 -30.16 12.56
C ALA A 397 -7.94 -30.21 11.08
N GLU A 398 -7.96 -29.08 10.34
CA GLU A 398 -7.49 -29.07 8.95
C GLU A 398 -5.94 -29.08 8.85
N PRO A 399 -5.35 -29.42 7.69
CA PRO A 399 -3.88 -29.49 7.54
C PRO A 399 -3.15 -28.20 7.92
N LEU A 400 -3.66 -27.04 7.50
CA LEU A 400 -3.07 -25.74 7.85
C LEU A 400 -3.18 -25.47 9.36
N GLY A 401 -4.34 -25.76 9.97
CA GLY A 401 -4.55 -25.56 11.40
C GLY A 401 -3.59 -26.39 12.26
N ARG A 402 -3.43 -27.68 11.93
CA ARG A 402 -2.44 -28.54 12.61
C ARG A 402 -1.02 -27.99 12.43
N ALA A 403 -0.66 -27.56 11.23
CA ALA A 403 0.66 -26.99 10.95
C ALA A 403 0.92 -25.70 11.75
N VAL A 404 -0.07 -24.82 11.90
CA VAL A 404 0.02 -23.60 12.71
C VAL A 404 0.19 -23.93 14.19
N LEU A 405 -0.66 -24.81 14.74
CA LEU A 405 -0.64 -25.16 16.17
C LEU A 405 0.67 -25.85 16.59
N GLU A 406 1.18 -26.78 15.76
CA GLU A 406 2.47 -27.41 16.02
C GLU A 406 3.60 -26.38 16.10
N ARG A 407 3.63 -25.42 15.19
CA ARG A 407 4.64 -24.34 15.16
C ARG A 407 4.47 -23.36 16.31
N TYR A 408 3.25 -23.04 16.67
CA TYR A 408 2.94 -22.20 17.82
C TYR A 408 3.48 -22.80 19.11
N GLN A 409 3.23 -24.10 19.34
CA GLN A 409 3.75 -24.81 20.50
C GLN A 409 5.29 -24.85 20.53
N ARG A 410 5.92 -25.08 19.37
CA ARG A 410 7.39 -25.06 19.26
C ARG A 410 7.98 -23.69 19.57
N LEU A 411 7.39 -22.60 19.05
CA LEU A 411 7.83 -21.24 19.34
C LEU A 411 7.73 -20.91 20.84
N LEU A 412 6.70 -21.37 21.53
CA LEU A 412 6.58 -21.14 22.98
C LEU A 412 7.54 -22.04 23.79
N GLY A 413 7.79 -23.28 23.35
CA GLY A 413 8.68 -24.22 24.01
C GLY A 413 10.19 -23.95 23.82
N SER A 414 10.58 -23.20 22.78
CA SER A 414 11.98 -22.81 22.53
C SER A 414 12.43 -21.56 23.31
N GLY A 415 11.62 -21.07 24.22
CA GLY A 415 11.87 -19.90 25.07
C GLY A 415 12.38 -20.23 26.48
N ALA A 416 13.02 -21.41 26.70
CA ALA A 416 13.67 -21.79 27.95
C ALA A 416 15.19 -21.93 27.75
#